data_b87d2d27bd1b3cfd3173bae90814de70
#
_entry.id   b87d2d27bd1b3cfd3173bae90814de70
#
_cell.length_a   1.000
_cell.length_b   1.000
_cell.length_c   1.000
_cell.angle_alpha   90.00
_cell.angle_beta   90.00
_cell.angle_gamma   90.00
#
_symmetry.space_group_name_H-M   'P 1'
#
loop_
_entity.id
_entity.type
_entity.pdbx_description
1 polymer ?
#
loop_
_entity_poly.entity_id
_entity_poly.type
_entity_poly.pdbx_seq_one_letter_code
_entity_poly.pdbx_strand_id
1 'polypeptide(L)'
;MRHWLGVTLRGLCMGAADVVPGVSGGTMALILGLYPRLIDAVGNLGVGMLRRLRTRAFWALTAVGLKDPARLRGTAEGTDAARLLLLASLAAGVLPAIAAGTRLLPPLLGNYPAQMSAFFLGLVLASVAVPFRELERRGPSRWLLALAAAGVTAWFVGLPEPSGGRARGMVTLVFDPPPVVDVALTPSNLTLRAPEDGTRPDIEYGLGKTVTVPAGTGSVEVEAIARMAGTTANVPPGSIREAEGPFESALVVQAADFANGRDPALVYVFLGGVLAISAMALPGVSGAFVLLLLGLYEFMFFTLWTAISYRDPEAVVVVGIFVASLVIGLLSVVRILKHLFTRWRDGTLAVLVGLMLGSLRKLWPFTDYSAEGREVLTWPSWGDPTVASVAIAFAAGLIAVLVLDGVGRRLNRSAPH
;
A
#
# COMPACT_ATOMS: atom_id res chain seq x y z
N MET A 1 31.39 5.20 -7.37
CA MET A 1 30.76 4.42 -6.28
C MET A 1 29.95 5.29 -5.31
N ARG A 2 30.46 6.40 -4.75
CA ARG A 2 29.71 7.28 -3.83
C ARG A 2 28.36 7.78 -4.39
N HIS A 3 28.28 8.03 -5.68
CA HIS A 3 27.05 8.47 -6.34
C HIS A 3 25.94 7.40 -6.25
N TRP A 4 26.25 6.15 -6.62
CA TRP A 4 25.27 5.06 -6.61
C TRP A 4 24.86 4.66 -5.20
N LEU A 5 25.79 4.72 -4.23
CA LEU A 5 25.47 4.53 -2.81
C LEU A 5 24.43 5.57 -2.34
N GLY A 6 24.58 6.85 -2.75
CA GLY A 6 23.58 7.86 -2.47
C GLY A 6 22.21 7.58 -3.10
N VAL A 7 22.17 6.95 -4.28
CA VAL A 7 20.94 6.48 -4.92
C VAL A 7 20.34 5.30 -4.15
N THR A 8 21.16 4.34 -3.72
CA THR A 8 20.72 3.17 -2.92
C THR A 8 20.11 3.62 -1.59
N LEU A 9 20.74 4.57 -0.89
CA LEU A 9 20.17 5.12 0.36
C LEU A 9 18.81 5.80 0.14
N ARG A 10 18.65 6.51 -0.97
CA ARG A 10 17.35 7.08 -1.35
C ARG A 10 16.33 5.98 -1.69
N GLY A 11 16.78 4.90 -2.35
CA GLY A 11 15.97 3.69 -2.57
C GLY A 11 15.50 3.05 -1.26
N LEU A 12 16.35 2.99 -0.25
CA LEU A 12 16.00 2.49 1.08
C LEU A 12 14.89 3.32 1.74
N CYS A 13 14.98 4.66 1.64
CA CYS A 13 13.90 5.55 2.10
C CYS A 13 12.59 5.33 1.32
N MET A 14 12.68 5.12 -0.02
CA MET A 14 11.50 4.81 -0.84
C MET A 14 10.86 3.49 -0.42
N GLY A 15 11.64 2.43 -0.28
CA GLY A 15 11.13 1.11 0.12
C GLY A 15 10.54 1.10 1.53
N ALA A 16 11.14 1.84 2.47
CA ALA A 16 10.59 2.01 3.80
C ALA A 16 9.21 2.70 3.76
N ALA A 17 9.02 3.67 2.86
CA ALA A 17 7.74 4.35 2.66
C ALA A 17 6.69 3.45 2.00
N ASP A 18 7.11 2.59 1.05
CA ASP A 18 6.17 1.71 0.33
C ASP A 18 5.55 0.62 1.21
N VAL A 19 6.22 0.23 2.29
CA VAL A 19 5.67 -0.74 3.26
C VAL A 19 4.57 -0.09 4.12
N VAL A 20 4.54 1.22 4.17
CA VAL A 20 3.64 2.01 5.02
C VAL A 20 2.30 2.21 4.30
N PRO A 21 1.17 1.74 4.86
CA PRO A 21 -0.14 2.01 4.29
C PRO A 21 -0.40 3.52 4.17
N GLY A 22 -0.81 3.98 2.98
CA GLY A 22 -1.13 5.39 2.73
C GLY A 22 0.06 6.27 2.37
N VAL A 23 1.29 5.78 2.47
CA VAL A 23 2.50 6.46 1.97
C VAL A 23 2.97 5.76 0.70
N SER A 24 3.42 6.52 -0.29
CA SER A 24 3.88 5.99 -1.57
C SER A 24 5.37 6.27 -1.74
N GLY A 25 6.14 5.27 -2.19
CA GLY A 25 7.53 5.45 -2.62
C GLY A 25 7.66 6.49 -3.72
N GLY A 26 6.61 6.70 -4.53
CA GLY A 26 6.53 7.80 -5.48
C GLY A 26 6.60 9.18 -4.80
N THR A 27 5.94 9.35 -3.65
CA THR A 27 6.05 10.56 -2.81
C THR A 27 7.49 10.75 -2.32
N MET A 28 8.13 9.67 -1.83
CA MET A 28 9.53 9.73 -1.40
C MET A 28 10.48 10.01 -2.57
N ALA A 29 10.24 9.44 -3.74
CA ALA A 29 11.01 9.75 -4.94
C ALA A 29 10.94 11.24 -5.29
N LEU A 30 9.75 11.86 -5.13
CA LEU A 30 9.54 13.29 -5.37
C LEU A 30 10.33 14.13 -4.34
N ILE A 31 10.19 13.84 -3.03
CA ILE A 31 10.89 14.53 -1.94
C ILE A 31 12.42 14.47 -2.14
N LEU A 32 12.93 13.29 -2.51
CA LEU A 32 14.35 13.04 -2.70
C LEU A 32 14.88 13.53 -4.06
N GLY A 33 14.03 14.16 -4.90
CA GLY A 33 14.41 14.71 -6.21
C GLY A 33 14.75 13.62 -7.25
N LEU A 34 14.30 12.39 -7.04
CA LEU A 34 14.53 11.26 -7.95
C LEU A 34 13.39 11.06 -8.95
N TYR A 35 12.21 11.61 -8.67
CA TYR A 35 10.98 11.33 -9.43
C TYR A 35 11.12 11.57 -10.94
N PRO A 36 11.66 12.73 -11.44
CA PRO A 36 11.85 12.94 -12.87
C PRO A 36 12.80 11.93 -13.51
N ARG A 37 13.89 11.57 -12.79
CA ARG A 37 14.88 10.60 -13.26
C ARG A 37 14.31 9.18 -13.30
N LEU A 38 13.50 8.82 -12.31
CA LEU A 38 12.80 7.53 -12.24
C LEU A 38 11.80 7.39 -13.39
N ILE A 39 10.98 8.42 -13.61
CA ILE A 39 10.01 8.48 -14.71
C ILE A 39 10.73 8.37 -16.08
N ASP A 40 11.87 9.08 -16.25
CA ASP A 40 12.65 8.98 -17.48
C ASP A 40 13.26 7.57 -17.65
N ALA A 41 13.85 7.00 -16.60
CA ALA A 41 14.47 5.69 -16.66
C ALA A 41 13.46 4.59 -17.00
N VAL A 42 12.31 4.56 -16.30
CA VAL A 42 11.24 3.56 -16.54
C VAL A 42 10.54 3.80 -17.87
N GLY A 43 10.24 5.06 -18.23
CA GLY A 43 9.56 5.40 -19.48
C GLY A 43 10.36 5.09 -20.76
N ASN A 44 11.67 4.96 -20.64
CA ASN A 44 12.55 4.58 -21.75
C ASN A 44 12.96 3.09 -21.73
N LEU A 45 12.42 2.28 -20.79
CA LEU A 45 12.53 0.83 -20.88
C LEU A 45 11.77 0.36 -22.13
N GLY A 46 12.49 -0.13 -23.11
CA GLY A 46 11.91 -0.55 -24.37
C GLY A 46 12.78 -1.60 -25.10
N VAL A 47 12.26 -2.07 -26.23
CA VAL A 47 12.91 -3.14 -27.03
C VAL A 47 14.36 -2.78 -27.42
N GLY A 48 14.65 -1.49 -27.65
CA GLY A 48 15.99 -1.00 -27.94
C GLY A 48 16.98 -1.28 -26.81
N MET A 49 16.57 -0.99 -25.55
CA MET A 49 17.37 -1.28 -24.37
C MET A 49 17.54 -2.79 -24.16
N LEU A 50 16.48 -3.59 -24.34
CA LEU A 50 16.55 -5.04 -24.22
C LEU A 50 17.54 -5.66 -25.23
N ARG A 51 17.62 -5.12 -26.46
CA ARG A 51 18.62 -5.55 -27.44
C ARG A 51 20.05 -5.24 -26.99
N ARG A 52 20.28 -4.07 -26.38
CA ARG A 52 21.61 -3.65 -25.87
C ARG A 52 22.06 -4.49 -24.70
N LEU A 53 21.16 -4.96 -23.81
CA LEU A 53 21.48 -5.87 -22.71
C LEU A 53 22.15 -7.18 -23.19
N ARG A 54 22.00 -7.55 -24.47
CA ARG A 54 22.64 -8.73 -25.06
C ARG A 54 24.08 -8.48 -25.53
N THR A 55 24.55 -7.24 -25.51
CA THR A 55 25.87 -6.87 -26.02
C THR A 55 26.91 -6.80 -24.90
N ARG A 56 28.11 -7.35 -25.15
CA ARG A 56 29.23 -7.26 -24.18
C ARG A 56 29.68 -5.81 -23.96
N ALA A 57 29.60 -4.97 -25.01
CA ALA A 57 29.95 -3.55 -24.94
C ALA A 57 29.09 -2.80 -23.93
N PHE A 58 27.79 -3.06 -23.88
CA PHE A 58 26.88 -2.47 -22.90
C PHE A 58 27.27 -2.77 -21.46
N TRP A 59 27.59 -4.05 -21.16
CA TRP A 59 27.98 -4.46 -19.81
C TRP A 59 29.36 -3.93 -19.41
N ALA A 60 30.31 -3.83 -20.35
CA ALA A 60 31.61 -3.19 -20.11
C ALA A 60 31.43 -1.70 -19.77
N LEU A 61 30.55 -0.99 -20.51
CA LEU A 61 30.23 0.41 -20.26
C LEU A 61 29.51 0.59 -18.91
N THR A 62 28.57 -0.30 -18.58
CA THR A 62 27.88 -0.31 -17.28
C THR A 62 28.86 -0.51 -16.13
N ALA A 63 29.84 -1.42 -16.26
CA ALA A 63 30.87 -1.65 -15.25
C ALA A 63 31.80 -0.43 -15.07
N VAL A 64 32.12 0.29 -16.14
CA VAL A 64 32.86 1.56 -16.08
C VAL A 64 32.01 2.63 -15.38
N GLY A 65 30.73 2.74 -15.73
CA GLY A 65 29.81 3.69 -15.14
C GLY A 65 29.52 3.47 -13.66
N LEU A 66 29.68 2.22 -13.19
CA LEU A 66 29.56 1.92 -11.75
C LEU A 66 30.67 2.60 -10.93
N LYS A 67 31.87 2.72 -11.50
CA LYS A 67 33.00 3.41 -10.86
C LYS A 67 32.97 4.91 -11.11
N ASP A 68 32.70 5.32 -12.35
CA ASP A 68 32.69 6.73 -12.78
C ASP A 68 31.44 7.05 -13.63
N PRO A 69 30.38 7.60 -13.04
CA PRO A 69 29.14 7.93 -13.74
C PRO A 69 29.32 8.97 -14.87
N ALA A 70 30.36 9.80 -14.81
CA ALA A 70 30.60 10.84 -15.81
C ALA A 70 30.94 10.24 -17.18
N ARG A 71 31.54 9.07 -17.23
CA ARG A 71 31.88 8.34 -18.47
C ARG A 71 30.67 7.78 -19.24
N LEU A 72 29.50 7.80 -18.63
CA LEU A 72 28.25 7.38 -19.29
C LEU A 72 27.59 8.51 -20.10
N ARG A 73 28.12 9.73 -20.04
CA ARG A 73 27.56 10.89 -20.73
C ARG A 73 27.95 10.90 -22.21
N GLY A 74 27.04 11.39 -23.06
CA GLY A 74 27.30 11.69 -24.48
C GLY A 74 27.00 10.60 -25.48
N THR A 75 26.66 9.38 -25.03
CA THR A 75 26.25 8.28 -25.93
C THR A 75 24.89 7.71 -25.53
N ALA A 76 24.12 7.21 -26.54
CA ALA A 76 22.83 6.60 -26.27
C ALA A 76 22.97 5.31 -25.41
N GLU A 77 24.03 4.55 -25.61
CA GLU A 77 24.34 3.35 -24.80
C GLU A 77 24.72 3.72 -23.36
N GLY A 78 25.49 4.80 -23.18
CA GLY A 78 25.83 5.31 -21.84
C GLY A 78 24.60 5.82 -21.09
N THR A 79 23.69 6.47 -21.78
CA THR A 79 22.41 6.91 -21.18
C THR A 79 21.58 5.73 -20.71
N ASP A 80 21.48 4.65 -21.51
CA ASP A 80 20.73 3.45 -21.10
C ASP A 80 21.44 2.70 -19.98
N ALA A 81 22.78 2.66 -19.98
CA ALA A 81 23.57 2.09 -18.87
C ALA A 81 23.37 2.90 -17.58
N ALA A 82 23.31 4.23 -17.66
CA ALA A 82 23.02 5.10 -16.51
C ALA A 82 21.61 4.87 -15.96
N ARG A 83 20.60 4.68 -16.82
CA ARG A 83 19.24 4.34 -16.42
C ARG A 83 19.18 2.98 -15.71
N LEU A 84 19.85 1.96 -16.27
CA LEU A 84 19.94 0.65 -15.65
C LEU A 84 20.59 0.72 -14.26
N LEU A 85 21.72 1.42 -14.13
CA LEU A 85 22.40 1.59 -12.85
C LEU A 85 21.58 2.36 -11.83
N LEU A 86 20.80 3.37 -12.28
CA LEU A 86 19.85 4.07 -11.42
C LEU A 86 18.79 3.12 -10.87
N LEU A 87 18.14 2.35 -11.74
CA LEU A 87 17.09 1.41 -11.35
C LEU A 87 17.64 0.28 -10.46
N ALA A 88 18.81 -0.27 -10.81
CA ALA A 88 19.46 -1.31 -10.01
C ALA A 88 19.88 -0.80 -8.62
N SER A 89 20.43 0.41 -8.54
CA SER A 89 20.81 1.03 -7.26
C SER A 89 19.59 1.35 -6.39
N LEU A 90 18.50 1.82 -7.01
CA LEU A 90 17.23 2.02 -6.30
C LEU A 90 16.67 0.69 -5.79
N ALA A 91 16.61 -0.34 -6.63
CA ALA A 91 16.14 -1.66 -6.25
C ALA A 91 16.97 -2.27 -5.11
N ALA A 92 18.30 -2.09 -5.14
CA ALA A 92 19.20 -2.53 -4.07
C ALA A 92 18.95 -1.84 -2.72
N GLY A 93 18.28 -0.68 -2.71
CA GLY A 93 17.81 -0.02 -1.48
C GLY A 93 16.37 -0.40 -1.12
N VAL A 94 15.48 -0.38 -2.10
CA VAL A 94 14.04 -0.64 -1.92
C VAL A 94 13.78 -2.05 -1.39
N LEU A 95 14.38 -3.08 -1.99
CA LEU A 95 14.11 -4.47 -1.63
C LEU A 95 14.46 -4.81 -0.18
N PRO A 96 15.65 -4.48 0.36
CA PRO A 96 15.94 -4.69 1.77
C PRO A 96 15.05 -3.89 2.71
N ALA A 97 14.66 -2.66 2.33
CA ALA A 97 13.76 -1.85 3.12
C ALA A 97 12.36 -2.47 3.23
N ILE A 98 11.81 -2.97 2.12
CA ILE A 98 10.55 -3.70 2.12
C ILE A 98 10.67 -4.96 2.99
N ALA A 99 11.73 -5.76 2.81
CA ALA A 99 11.94 -6.97 3.60
C ALA A 99 12.08 -6.70 5.12
N ALA A 100 12.69 -5.59 5.50
CA ALA A 100 12.74 -5.17 6.90
C ALA A 100 11.38 -4.64 7.38
N GLY A 101 10.72 -3.84 6.56
CA GLY A 101 9.44 -3.22 6.87
C GLY A 101 8.33 -4.24 7.08
N THR A 102 8.27 -5.30 6.29
CA THR A 102 7.29 -6.40 6.45
C THR A 102 7.41 -7.12 7.80
N ARG A 103 8.55 -7.04 8.47
CA ARG A 103 8.77 -7.60 9.81
C ARG A 103 8.51 -6.60 10.93
N LEU A 104 8.85 -5.32 10.70
CA LEU A 104 8.83 -4.29 11.73
C LEU A 104 7.47 -3.57 11.83
N LEU A 105 6.79 -3.39 10.70
CA LEU A 105 5.56 -2.59 10.67
C LEU A 105 4.34 -3.30 11.29
N PRO A 106 4.07 -4.59 11.05
CA PRO A 106 2.87 -5.23 11.58
C PRO A 106 2.72 -5.10 13.09
N PRO A 107 3.75 -5.36 13.93
CA PRO A 107 3.62 -5.17 15.37
C PRO A 107 3.44 -3.69 15.77
N LEU A 108 4.00 -2.74 15.01
CA LEU A 108 3.79 -1.32 15.30
C LEU A 108 2.37 -0.87 14.94
N LEU A 109 1.84 -1.32 13.81
CA LEU A 109 0.46 -1.04 13.39
C LEU A 109 -0.56 -1.72 14.31
N GLY A 110 -0.27 -2.93 14.79
CA GLY A 110 -1.14 -3.63 15.74
C GLY A 110 -1.15 -3.01 17.13
N ASN A 111 0.02 -2.62 17.65
CA ASN A 111 0.13 -2.09 19.02
C ASN A 111 -0.12 -0.57 19.11
N TYR A 112 0.13 0.18 18.04
CA TYR A 112 0.05 1.65 18.02
C TYR A 112 -0.66 2.20 16.77
N PRO A 113 -1.89 1.74 16.43
CA PRO A 113 -2.54 2.08 15.16
C PRO A 113 -2.78 3.59 14.99
N ALA A 114 -3.28 4.28 16.03
CA ALA A 114 -3.55 5.71 15.96
C ALA A 114 -2.27 6.55 15.82
N GLN A 115 -1.21 6.19 16.57
CA GLN A 115 0.08 6.89 16.51
C GLN A 115 0.74 6.70 15.12
N MET A 116 0.67 5.48 14.57
CA MET A 116 1.21 5.20 13.23
C MET A 116 0.44 5.96 12.14
N SER A 117 -0.89 5.98 12.21
CA SER A 117 -1.72 6.77 11.30
C SER A 117 -1.40 8.26 11.39
N ALA A 118 -1.24 8.80 12.60
CA ALA A 118 -0.84 10.19 12.82
C ALA A 118 0.55 10.51 12.27
N PHE A 119 1.52 9.63 12.50
CA PHE A 119 2.87 9.78 11.95
C PHE A 119 2.83 9.87 10.42
N PHE A 120 2.06 8.99 9.77
CA PHE A 120 1.92 9.01 8.32
C PHE A 120 1.14 10.21 7.81
N LEU A 121 0.10 10.64 8.53
CA LEU A 121 -0.64 11.86 8.25
C LEU A 121 0.31 13.07 8.22
N GLY A 122 1.16 13.22 9.24
CA GLY A 122 2.18 14.26 9.32
C GLY A 122 3.18 14.19 8.17
N LEU A 123 3.65 12.98 7.84
CA LEU A 123 4.60 12.74 6.76
C LEU A 123 4.02 13.14 5.40
N VAL A 124 2.80 12.69 5.07
CA VAL A 124 2.14 13.03 3.80
C VAL A 124 1.81 14.51 3.73
N LEU A 125 1.29 15.11 4.81
CA LEU A 125 0.97 16.52 4.84
C LEU A 125 2.20 17.42 4.58
N ALA A 126 3.33 17.12 5.23
CA ALA A 126 4.58 17.84 4.97
C ALA A 126 5.07 17.65 3.53
N SER A 127 4.87 16.45 2.97
CA SER A 127 5.29 16.12 1.60
C SER A 127 4.53 16.90 0.52
N VAL A 128 3.29 17.34 0.80
CA VAL A 128 2.51 18.21 -0.10
C VAL A 128 3.25 19.49 -0.44
N ALA A 129 4.06 20.00 0.49
CA ALA A 129 4.85 21.21 0.26
C ALA A 129 5.85 21.09 -0.91
N VAL A 130 6.30 19.86 -1.25
CA VAL A 130 7.30 19.64 -2.31
C VAL A 130 6.72 19.95 -3.69
N PRO A 131 5.67 19.26 -4.19
CA PRO A 131 5.09 19.60 -5.49
C PRO A 131 4.44 20.98 -5.49
N PHE A 132 3.94 21.45 -4.34
CA PHE A 132 3.37 22.80 -4.21
C PHE A 132 4.40 23.92 -4.46
N ARG A 133 5.65 23.76 -3.99
CA ARG A 133 6.73 24.70 -4.22
C ARG A 133 7.19 24.75 -5.68
N GLU A 134 7.06 23.64 -6.40
CA GLU A 134 7.43 23.53 -7.81
C GLU A 134 6.37 24.12 -8.76
N LEU A 135 5.20 24.52 -8.26
CA LEU A 135 4.17 25.23 -9.03
C LEU A 135 4.63 26.66 -9.37
N GLU A 136 4.90 26.92 -10.64
CA GLU A 136 5.29 28.24 -11.15
C GLU A 136 4.07 29.16 -11.27
N ARG A 137 2.96 28.65 -11.79
CA ARG A 137 1.71 29.39 -12.01
C ARG A 137 0.63 28.95 -11.02
N ARG A 138 0.35 29.79 -10.02
CA ARG A 138 -0.64 29.54 -8.94
C ARG A 138 -1.98 30.21 -9.22
N GLY A 139 -2.49 30.12 -10.47
CA GLY A 139 -3.77 30.70 -10.84
C GLY A 139 -5.00 29.91 -10.34
N PRO A 140 -6.21 30.51 -10.36
CA PRO A 140 -7.44 29.88 -9.86
C PRO A 140 -7.73 28.53 -10.49
N SER A 141 -7.41 28.33 -11.78
CA SER A 141 -7.61 27.06 -12.47
C SER A 141 -6.77 25.92 -11.89
N ARG A 142 -5.59 26.20 -11.34
CA ARG A 142 -4.73 25.19 -10.70
C ARG A 142 -5.27 24.81 -9.33
N TRP A 143 -5.79 25.77 -8.59
CA TRP A 143 -6.47 25.50 -7.32
C TRP A 143 -7.74 24.68 -7.54
N LEU A 144 -8.51 24.98 -8.57
CA LEU A 144 -9.71 24.20 -8.92
C LEU A 144 -9.34 22.75 -9.26
N LEU A 145 -8.28 22.53 -10.06
CA LEU A 145 -7.78 21.18 -10.36
C LEU A 145 -7.32 20.44 -9.09
N ALA A 146 -6.58 21.11 -8.20
CA ALA A 146 -6.13 20.51 -6.96
C ALA A 146 -7.32 20.15 -6.05
N LEU A 147 -8.30 21.02 -5.90
CA LEU A 147 -9.50 20.77 -5.10
C LEU A 147 -10.37 19.65 -5.70
N ALA A 148 -10.54 19.63 -7.02
CA ALA A 148 -11.26 18.56 -7.70
C ALA A 148 -10.57 17.21 -7.50
N ALA A 149 -9.25 17.14 -7.69
CA ALA A 149 -8.46 15.93 -7.45
C ALA A 149 -8.53 15.49 -5.98
N ALA A 150 -8.44 16.44 -5.02
CA ALA A 150 -8.57 16.14 -3.60
C ALA A 150 -9.95 15.58 -3.25
N GLY A 151 -11.02 16.19 -3.79
CA GLY A 151 -12.39 15.71 -3.59
C GLY A 151 -12.63 14.32 -4.13
N VAL A 152 -12.19 14.07 -5.37
CA VAL A 152 -12.28 12.73 -6.00
C VAL A 152 -11.50 11.69 -5.20
N THR A 153 -10.28 12.01 -4.77
CA THR A 153 -9.47 11.07 -3.98
C THR A 153 -10.07 10.82 -2.61
N ALA A 154 -10.51 11.87 -1.90
CA ALA A 154 -11.14 11.72 -0.60
C ALA A 154 -12.44 10.91 -0.67
N TRP A 155 -13.21 11.05 -1.75
CA TRP A 155 -14.38 10.22 -2.01
C TRP A 155 -13.98 8.77 -2.28
N PHE A 156 -13.02 8.55 -3.17
CA PHE A 156 -12.54 7.23 -3.56
C PHE A 156 -11.98 6.44 -2.38
N VAL A 157 -11.10 7.05 -1.55
CA VAL A 157 -10.54 6.40 -0.36
C VAL A 157 -11.54 6.22 0.79
N GLY A 158 -12.70 6.85 0.69
CA GLY A 158 -13.82 6.68 1.63
C GLY A 158 -14.85 5.66 1.18
N LEU A 159 -14.66 5.02 0.01
CA LEU A 159 -15.54 3.94 -0.44
C LEU A 159 -15.39 2.72 0.48
N PRO A 160 -16.50 2.05 0.83
CA PRO A 160 -16.42 0.79 1.55
C PRO A 160 -15.75 -0.29 0.67
N GLU A 161 -15.04 -1.20 1.31
CA GLU A 161 -14.47 -2.34 0.60
C GLU A 161 -15.59 -3.21 -0.01
N PRO A 162 -15.44 -3.65 -1.28
CA PRO A 162 -16.43 -4.52 -1.89
C PRO A 162 -16.47 -5.87 -1.14
N SER A 163 -17.61 -6.24 -0.62
CA SER A 163 -17.81 -7.55 0.02
C SER A 163 -18.08 -8.69 -0.98
N GLY A 164 -18.05 -8.39 -2.27
CA GLY A 164 -18.34 -9.37 -3.32
C GLY A 164 -17.23 -10.42 -3.47
N GLY A 165 -17.63 -11.69 -3.58
CA GLY A 165 -16.70 -12.81 -3.77
C GLY A 165 -16.02 -13.33 -2.50
N ARG A 166 -16.38 -12.82 -1.32
CA ARG A 166 -15.92 -13.32 -0.02
C ARG A 166 -16.86 -14.41 0.50
N ALA A 167 -16.29 -15.49 1.04
CA ALA A 167 -17.07 -16.53 1.71
C ALA A 167 -17.71 -15.97 2.97
N ARG A 168 -18.93 -16.41 3.26
CA ARG A 168 -19.67 -16.02 4.45
C ARG A 168 -20.46 -17.20 5.02
N GLY A 169 -20.70 -17.15 6.31
CA GLY A 169 -21.47 -18.17 7.02
C GLY A 169 -21.74 -17.74 8.46
N MET A 170 -22.49 -18.61 9.17
CA MET A 170 -22.81 -18.39 10.57
C MET A 170 -21.87 -19.19 11.47
N VAL A 171 -21.44 -18.57 12.55
CA VAL A 171 -20.60 -19.18 13.58
C VAL A 171 -21.23 -18.90 14.93
N THR A 172 -21.30 -19.91 15.79
CA THR A 172 -21.71 -19.75 17.17
C THR A 172 -20.47 -19.66 18.06
N LEU A 173 -20.35 -18.56 18.79
CA LEU A 173 -19.36 -18.41 19.85
C LEU A 173 -20.00 -18.84 21.17
N VAL A 174 -19.36 -19.78 21.86
CA VAL A 174 -19.77 -20.27 23.16
C VAL A 174 -18.74 -19.77 24.19
N PHE A 175 -19.20 -18.98 25.15
CA PHE A 175 -18.35 -18.36 26.16
C PHE A 175 -18.30 -19.21 27.43
N ASP A 176 -17.11 -19.52 27.89
CA ASP A 176 -16.87 -20.22 29.16
C ASP A 176 -15.63 -19.63 29.87
N PRO A 177 -15.83 -18.81 30.91
CA PRO A 177 -17.11 -18.39 31.50
C PRO A 177 -17.87 -17.35 30.65
N PRO A 178 -19.20 -17.19 30.84
CA PRO A 178 -19.97 -16.13 30.22
C PRO A 178 -19.45 -14.72 30.57
N PRO A 179 -19.55 -13.72 29.67
CA PRO A 179 -19.11 -12.36 29.93
C PRO A 179 -19.82 -11.76 31.16
N VAL A 180 -19.08 -11.09 32.03
CA VAL A 180 -19.60 -10.43 33.26
C VAL A 180 -20.23 -9.08 32.94
N VAL A 181 -19.82 -8.46 31.83
CA VAL A 181 -20.31 -7.17 31.31
C VAL A 181 -20.75 -7.32 29.88
N ASP A 182 -21.54 -6.37 29.38
CA ASP A 182 -21.88 -6.34 27.96
C ASP A 182 -20.63 -6.18 27.11
N VAL A 183 -20.43 -7.06 26.14
CA VAL A 183 -19.26 -7.07 25.25
C VAL A 183 -19.69 -6.72 23.85
N ALA A 184 -19.12 -5.64 23.29
CA ALA A 184 -19.32 -5.28 21.89
C ALA A 184 -18.28 -6.02 21.02
N LEU A 185 -18.75 -6.96 20.19
CA LEU A 185 -17.96 -7.61 19.15
C LEU A 185 -18.06 -6.77 17.89
N THR A 186 -16.93 -6.29 17.40
CA THR A 186 -16.83 -5.45 16.21
C THR A 186 -16.00 -6.13 15.13
N PRO A 187 -16.12 -5.72 13.85
CA PRO A 187 -15.25 -6.23 12.79
C PRO A 187 -13.75 -6.06 13.06
N SER A 188 -13.36 -5.15 13.94
CA SER A 188 -11.97 -4.86 14.29
C SER A 188 -11.45 -5.61 15.50
N ASN A 189 -12.32 -5.99 16.46
CA ASN A 189 -11.89 -6.63 17.71
C ASN A 189 -12.18 -8.13 17.78
N LEU A 190 -12.86 -8.70 16.79
CA LEU A 190 -13.06 -10.13 16.66
C LEU A 190 -12.39 -10.64 15.37
N THR A 191 -11.51 -11.61 15.54
CA THR A 191 -10.93 -12.37 14.43
C THR A 191 -11.21 -13.85 14.66
N LEU A 192 -11.81 -14.50 13.66
CA LEU A 192 -12.02 -15.93 13.63
C LEU A 192 -11.03 -16.54 12.65
N ARG A 193 -10.48 -17.71 12.96
CA ARG A 193 -9.47 -18.37 12.12
C ARG A 193 -9.84 -19.80 11.79
N ALA A 194 -9.63 -20.15 10.52
CA ALA A 194 -9.50 -21.53 10.07
C ALA A 194 -8.01 -21.80 9.88
N PRO A 195 -7.35 -22.53 10.82
CA PRO A 195 -5.92 -22.77 10.77
C PRO A 195 -5.50 -23.53 9.50
N GLU A 196 -4.24 -23.40 9.12
CA GLU A 196 -3.63 -24.14 8.02
C GLU A 196 -3.80 -25.65 8.24
N ASP A 197 -4.23 -26.38 7.21
CA ASP A 197 -4.46 -27.84 7.26
C ASP A 197 -3.60 -28.64 6.29
N GLY A 198 -2.55 -28.03 5.72
CA GLY A 198 -1.67 -28.64 4.72
C GLY A 198 -2.21 -28.59 3.29
N THR A 199 -3.48 -28.24 3.10
CA THR A 199 -4.12 -28.03 1.79
C THR A 199 -4.53 -26.58 1.58
N ARG A 200 -4.68 -25.83 2.67
CA ARG A 200 -5.12 -24.43 2.70
C ARG A 200 -4.26 -23.63 3.67
N PRO A 201 -4.02 -22.33 3.38
CA PRO A 201 -3.41 -21.42 4.32
C PRO A 201 -4.32 -21.15 5.52
N ASP A 202 -3.77 -20.53 6.57
CA ASP A 202 -4.55 -19.93 7.63
C ASP A 202 -5.46 -18.84 7.04
N ILE A 203 -6.76 -18.89 7.33
CA ILE A 203 -7.76 -18.00 6.78
C ILE A 203 -8.46 -17.24 7.89
N GLU A 204 -8.43 -15.92 7.80
CA GLU A 204 -9.09 -15.03 8.75
C GLU A 204 -10.50 -14.65 8.28
N TYR A 205 -11.41 -14.62 9.25
CA TYR A 205 -12.79 -14.15 9.08
C TYR A 205 -13.07 -13.05 10.11
N GLY A 206 -13.78 -12.02 9.70
CA GLY A 206 -14.25 -10.94 10.56
C GLY A 206 -15.77 -10.92 10.62
N LEU A 207 -16.33 -10.11 11.52
CA LEU A 207 -17.77 -9.90 11.56
C LEU A 207 -18.25 -9.06 10.37
N GLY A 208 -19.46 -9.37 9.89
CA GLY A 208 -20.17 -8.53 8.91
C GLY A 208 -20.75 -7.26 9.51
N LYS A 209 -21.03 -7.28 10.82
CA LYS A 209 -21.61 -6.15 11.58
C LYS A 209 -21.23 -6.24 13.05
N THR A 210 -21.34 -5.13 13.77
CA THR A 210 -21.16 -5.11 15.23
C THR A 210 -22.29 -5.88 15.92
N VAL A 211 -21.95 -6.73 16.88
CA VAL A 211 -22.88 -7.50 17.69
C VAL A 211 -22.59 -7.25 19.17
N THR A 212 -23.60 -6.84 19.95
CA THR A 212 -23.45 -6.72 21.39
C THR A 212 -23.87 -8.02 22.06
N VAL A 213 -22.99 -8.58 22.85
CA VAL A 213 -23.22 -9.78 23.68
C VAL A 213 -23.57 -9.31 25.09
N PRO A 214 -24.81 -9.50 25.57
CA PRO A 214 -25.20 -9.10 26.91
C PRO A 214 -24.44 -9.92 27.99
N ALA A 215 -24.25 -9.31 29.16
CA ALA A 215 -23.69 -10.00 30.31
C ALA A 215 -24.47 -11.27 30.66
N GLY A 216 -23.76 -12.35 30.99
CA GLY A 216 -24.33 -13.64 31.34
C GLY A 216 -24.75 -14.49 30.12
N THR A 217 -24.53 -14.04 28.90
CA THR A 217 -24.86 -14.78 27.68
C THR A 217 -23.84 -15.90 27.47
N GLY A 218 -24.31 -17.16 27.44
CA GLY A 218 -23.44 -18.33 27.27
C GLY A 218 -23.06 -18.60 25.81
N SER A 219 -23.84 -18.11 24.83
CA SER A 219 -23.52 -18.26 23.41
C SER A 219 -24.16 -17.19 22.57
N VAL A 220 -23.54 -16.84 21.43
CA VAL A 220 -24.05 -15.91 20.42
C VAL A 220 -23.79 -16.43 19.03
N GLU A 221 -24.75 -16.32 18.15
CA GLU A 221 -24.58 -16.61 16.73
C GLU A 221 -24.22 -15.32 15.98
N VAL A 222 -23.13 -15.37 15.19
CA VAL A 222 -22.63 -14.21 14.45
C VAL A 222 -22.39 -14.58 12.99
N GLU A 223 -22.73 -13.64 12.09
CA GLU A 223 -22.35 -13.75 10.68
C GLU A 223 -20.87 -13.38 10.54
N ALA A 224 -20.08 -14.30 10.05
CA ALA A 224 -18.67 -14.08 9.73
C ALA A 224 -18.46 -14.05 8.22
N ILE A 225 -17.54 -13.20 7.79
CA ILE A 225 -17.18 -12.97 6.38
C ILE A 225 -15.68 -13.14 6.27
N ALA A 226 -15.22 -13.92 5.31
CA ALA A 226 -13.80 -14.06 5.02
C ALA A 226 -13.17 -12.70 4.73
N ARG A 227 -12.00 -12.45 5.29
CA ARG A 227 -11.23 -11.22 4.99
C ARG A 227 -10.73 -11.24 3.56
N MET A 228 -10.48 -12.43 3.00
CA MET A 228 -10.08 -12.61 1.60
C MET A 228 -11.26 -12.96 0.69
N ALA A 229 -11.18 -12.54 -0.57
CA ALA A 229 -12.05 -13.05 -1.63
C ALA A 229 -11.46 -14.33 -2.23
N GLY A 230 -12.34 -15.14 -2.85
CA GLY A 230 -11.91 -16.35 -3.56
C GLY A 230 -12.50 -17.63 -2.99
N THR A 231 -12.39 -18.69 -3.77
CA THR A 231 -12.90 -20.02 -3.42
C THR A 231 -12.11 -20.69 -2.29
N THR A 232 -10.85 -20.30 -2.08
CA THR A 232 -10.01 -20.80 -0.98
C THR A 232 -10.64 -20.53 0.39
N ALA A 233 -11.41 -19.43 0.51
CA ALA A 233 -12.10 -19.08 1.75
C ALA A 233 -13.41 -19.88 1.99
N ASN A 234 -13.84 -20.69 1.04
CA ASN A 234 -14.95 -21.63 1.25
C ASN A 234 -14.43 -22.81 2.06
N VAL A 235 -14.93 -22.96 3.29
CA VAL A 235 -14.45 -23.99 4.20
C VAL A 235 -15.61 -24.85 4.72
N PRO A 236 -15.42 -26.20 4.85
CA PRO A 236 -16.44 -27.09 5.39
C PRO A 236 -16.66 -26.84 6.89
N PRO A 237 -17.75 -27.40 7.47
CA PRO A 237 -18.06 -27.30 8.89
C PRO A 237 -16.89 -27.70 9.77
N GLY A 238 -16.70 -27.02 10.89
CA GLY A 238 -15.66 -27.30 11.87
C GLY A 238 -14.23 -26.90 11.44
N SER A 239 -14.07 -26.18 10.32
CA SER A 239 -12.78 -25.64 9.90
C SER A 239 -12.37 -24.42 10.71
N ILE A 240 -13.31 -23.52 11.04
CA ILE A 240 -13.07 -22.36 11.89
C ILE A 240 -13.06 -22.83 13.35
N ARG A 241 -11.91 -22.70 14.00
CA ARG A 241 -11.67 -23.27 15.35
C ARG A 241 -11.18 -22.27 16.37
N GLU A 242 -10.66 -21.14 15.93
CA GLU A 242 -10.04 -20.16 16.80
C GLU A 242 -10.81 -18.84 16.74
N ALA A 243 -10.96 -18.19 17.89
CA ALA A 243 -11.53 -16.85 18.01
C ALA A 243 -10.65 -16.00 18.92
N GLU A 244 -10.24 -14.87 18.44
CA GLU A 244 -9.54 -13.84 19.20
C GLU A 244 -10.46 -12.63 19.34
N GLY A 245 -10.73 -12.18 20.58
CA GLY A 245 -11.65 -11.09 20.82
C GLY A 245 -11.60 -10.58 22.26
N PRO A 246 -12.48 -9.64 22.61
CA PRO A 246 -12.55 -9.02 23.94
C PRO A 246 -13.27 -9.91 24.97
N PHE A 247 -12.85 -11.17 25.10
CA PHE A 247 -13.36 -12.16 26.04
C PHE A 247 -12.19 -13.06 26.51
N GLU A 248 -12.36 -13.71 27.67
CA GLU A 248 -11.31 -14.57 28.23
C GLU A 248 -11.11 -15.84 27.41
N SER A 249 -12.23 -16.52 27.06
CA SER A 249 -12.21 -17.67 26.15
C SER A 249 -13.55 -17.82 25.42
N ALA A 250 -13.49 -18.31 24.19
CA ALA A 250 -14.69 -18.71 23.44
C ALA A 250 -14.40 -19.95 22.60
N LEU A 251 -15.32 -20.93 22.67
CA LEU A 251 -15.32 -22.06 21.76
C LEU A 251 -16.05 -21.67 20.49
N VAL A 252 -15.45 -21.95 19.35
CA VAL A 252 -16.04 -21.67 18.02
C VAL A 252 -16.78 -22.92 17.54
N VAL A 253 -18.07 -22.78 17.24
CA VAL A 253 -18.88 -23.84 16.64
C VAL A 253 -19.35 -23.39 15.26
N GLN A 254 -18.77 -23.97 14.23
CA GLN A 254 -19.16 -23.76 12.83
C GLN A 254 -19.99 -24.99 12.40
N ALA A 255 -21.30 -24.80 12.29
CA ALA A 255 -22.24 -25.89 11.97
C ALA A 255 -22.45 -26.07 10.45
N ALA A 256 -22.19 -25.04 9.64
CA ALA A 256 -22.44 -25.05 8.21
C ALA A 256 -21.20 -24.64 7.41
N ASP A 257 -21.22 -24.94 6.12
CA ASP A 257 -20.18 -24.51 5.17
C ASP A 257 -20.12 -22.98 5.08
N PHE A 258 -18.91 -22.46 5.01
CA PHE A 258 -18.69 -21.11 4.49
C PHE A 258 -18.62 -21.20 2.96
N ALA A 259 -19.49 -20.46 2.31
CA ALA A 259 -19.68 -20.52 0.86
C ALA A 259 -19.74 -19.13 0.24
N ASN A 260 -20.02 -19.08 -1.08
CA ASN A 260 -20.12 -17.86 -1.88
C ASN A 260 -18.81 -17.11 -2.14
N GLY A 261 -17.66 -17.63 -1.71
CA GLY A 261 -16.37 -17.18 -2.19
C GLY A 261 -16.23 -17.47 -3.68
N ARG A 262 -15.85 -16.48 -4.48
CA ARG A 262 -15.62 -16.63 -5.93
C ARG A 262 -14.30 -15.98 -6.30
N ASP A 263 -13.53 -16.67 -7.11
CA ASP A 263 -12.31 -16.11 -7.64
C ASP A 263 -12.63 -14.95 -8.58
N PRO A 264 -11.88 -13.85 -8.48
CA PRO A 264 -12.04 -12.73 -9.38
C PRO A 264 -11.74 -13.17 -10.82
N ALA A 265 -12.52 -12.69 -11.78
CA ALA A 265 -12.23 -12.93 -13.20
C ALA A 265 -10.82 -12.45 -13.55
N LEU A 266 -10.09 -13.18 -14.40
CA LEU A 266 -8.71 -12.84 -14.80
C LEU A 266 -8.59 -11.43 -15.37
N VAL A 267 -9.62 -10.97 -16.12
CA VAL A 267 -9.69 -9.58 -16.61
C VAL A 267 -9.76 -8.58 -15.46
N TYR A 268 -10.51 -8.89 -14.40
CA TYR A 268 -10.59 -8.04 -13.21
C TYR A 268 -9.26 -7.97 -12.47
N VAL A 269 -8.56 -9.11 -12.33
CA VAL A 269 -7.20 -9.18 -11.76
C VAL A 269 -6.23 -8.33 -12.60
N PHE A 270 -6.31 -8.46 -13.94
CA PHE A 270 -5.48 -7.67 -14.84
C PHE A 270 -5.73 -6.16 -14.69
N LEU A 271 -6.99 -5.73 -14.75
CA LEU A 271 -7.35 -4.31 -14.60
C LEU A 271 -6.98 -3.78 -13.20
N GLY A 272 -7.20 -4.58 -12.17
CA GLY A 272 -6.82 -4.25 -10.80
C GLY A 272 -5.33 -4.03 -10.64
N GLY A 273 -4.49 -4.88 -11.24
CA GLY A 273 -3.04 -4.71 -11.25
C GLY A 273 -2.59 -3.45 -12.01
N VAL A 274 -3.18 -3.18 -13.19
CA VAL A 274 -2.91 -1.93 -13.93
C VAL A 274 -3.27 -0.70 -13.10
N LEU A 275 -4.44 -0.69 -12.45
CA LEU A 275 -4.87 0.43 -11.61
C LEU A 275 -3.98 0.59 -10.37
N ALA A 276 -3.63 -0.51 -9.70
CA ALA A 276 -2.79 -0.49 -8.51
C ALA A 276 -1.40 0.09 -8.78
N ILE A 277 -0.72 -0.38 -9.82
CA ILE A 277 0.60 0.14 -10.17
C ILE A 277 0.55 1.57 -10.70
N SER A 278 -0.55 1.94 -11.38
CA SER A 278 -0.77 3.33 -11.82
C SER A 278 -0.94 4.27 -10.64
N ALA A 279 -1.68 3.85 -9.62
CA ALA A 279 -1.83 4.58 -8.37
C ALA A 279 -0.49 4.70 -7.61
N MET A 280 0.29 3.61 -7.54
CA MET A 280 1.61 3.60 -6.90
C MET A 280 2.60 4.54 -7.58
N ALA A 281 2.50 4.71 -8.90
CA ALA A 281 3.33 5.66 -9.63
C ALA A 281 2.98 7.12 -9.33
N LEU A 282 1.78 7.40 -8.82
CA LEU A 282 1.33 8.74 -8.44
C LEU A 282 1.68 9.02 -6.97
N PRO A 283 2.33 10.15 -6.66
CA PRO A 283 2.56 10.55 -5.28
C PRO A 283 1.25 10.71 -4.51
N GLY A 284 1.19 10.15 -3.30
CA GLY A 284 0.04 10.26 -2.40
C GLY A 284 -1.06 9.21 -2.57
N VAL A 285 -0.94 8.30 -3.55
CA VAL A 285 -1.87 7.18 -3.71
C VAL A 285 -1.12 5.86 -3.52
N SER A 286 -1.64 4.99 -2.67
CA SER A 286 -1.07 3.67 -2.43
C SER A 286 -1.69 2.63 -3.35
N GLY A 287 -0.86 1.91 -4.12
CA GLY A 287 -1.31 0.81 -4.97
C GLY A 287 -1.88 -0.36 -4.17
N ALA A 288 -1.31 -0.66 -3.00
CA ALA A 288 -1.83 -1.66 -2.09
C ALA A 288 -3.25 -1.30 -1.61
N PHE A 289 -3.50 -0.02 -1.33
CA PHE A 289 -4.83 0.47 -0.96
C PHE A 289 -5.84 0.31 -2.12
N VAL A 290 -5.42 0.56 -3.36
CA VAL A 290 -6.28 0.31 -4.53
C VAL A 290 -6.62 -1.17 -4.65
N LEU A 291 -5.67 -2.08 -4.45
CA LEU A 291 -5.93 -3.52 -4.43
C LEU A 291 -6.89 -3.90 -3.29
N LEU A 292 -6.75 -3.28 -2.11
CA LEU A 292 -7.64 -3.50 -0.98
C LEU A 292 -9.08 -3.08 -1.33
N LEU A 293 -9.25 -1.87 -1.89
CA LEU A 293 -10.56 -1.39 -2.34
C LEU A 293 -11.20 -2.28 -3.42
N LEU A 294 -10.38 -2.89 -4.27
CA LEU A 294 -10.84 -3.84 -5.27
C LEU A 294 -11.07 -5.26 -4.71
N GLY A 295 -10.80 -5.50 -3.42
CA GLY A 295 -10.85 -6.82 -2.81
C GLY A 295 -9.81 -7.80 -3.36
N LEU A 296 -8.77 -7.28 -4.03
CA LEU A 296 -7.73 -8.09 -4.67
C LEU A 296 -6.47 -8.25 -3.81
N TYR A 297 -6.30 -7.43 -2.76
CA TYR A 297 -5.06 -7.44 -1.99
C TYR A 297 -4.79 -8.79 -1.34
N GLU A 298 -5.74 -9.27 -0.55
CA GLU A 298 -5.63 -10.55 0.14
C GLU A 298 -5.69 -11.72 -0.84
N PHE A 299 -6.58 -11.66 -1.83
CA PHE A 299 -6.65 -12.66 -2.90
C PHE A 299 -5.29 -12.86 -3.57
N MET A 300 -4.61 -11.79 -3.97
CA MET A 300 -3.31 -11.89 -4.63
C MET A 300 -2.20 -12.37 -3.68
N PHE A 301 -2.26 -11.97 -2.41
CA PHE A 301 -1.31 -12.44 -1.40
C PHE A 301 -1.39 -13.97 -1.24
N PHE A 302 -2.60 -14.51 -1.05
CA PHE A 302 -2.81 -15.95 -0.90
C PHE A 302 -2.57 -16.72 -2.19
N THR A 303 -2.96 -16.17 -3.35
CA THR A 303 -2.67 -16.78 -4.65
C THR A 303 -1.15 -16.88 -4.88
N LEU A 304 -0.39 -15.85 -4.52
CA LEU A 304 1.08 -15.88 -4.59
C LEU A 304 1.67 -16.95 -3.66
N TRP A 305 1.15 -17.03 -2.42
CA TRP A 305 1.58 -18.06 -1.47
C TRP A 305 1.28 -19.47 -1.97
N THR A 306 0.08 -19.71 -2.50
CA THR A 306 -0.35 -20.99 -3.10
C THR A 306 0.54 -21.36 -4.30
N ALA A 307 0.83 -20.39 -5.17
CA ALA A 307 1.70 -20.60 -6.33
C ALA A 307 3.12 -21.02 -5.92
N ILE A 308 3.65 -20.44 -4.83
CA ILE A 308 5.03 -20.73 -4.36
C ILE A 308 5.07 -22.02 -3.55
N SER A 309 4.15 -22.21 -2.60
CA SER A 309 4.17 -23.32 -1.63
C SER A 309 3.67 -24.63 -2.22
N TYR A 310 2.57 -24.57 -2.97
CA TYR A 310 1.93 -25.77 -3.54
C TYR A 310 2.21 -25.95 -5.04
N ARG A 311 2.85 -24.96 -5.71
CA ARG A 311 3.11 -24.97 -7.15
C ARG A 311 1.87 -25.20 -8.00
N ASP A 312 0.73 -24.71 -7.51
CA ASP A 312 -0.55 -24.84 -8.18
C ASP A 312 -0.52 -24.11 -9.54
N PRO A 313 -0.78 -24.82 -10.67
CA PRO A 313 -0.71 -24.24 -12.00
C PRO A 313 -1.69 -23.08 -12.22
N GLU A 314 -2.90 -23.14 -11.63
CA GLU A 314 -3.91 -22.08 -11.76
C GLU A 314 -3.46 -20.81 -11.03
N ALA A 315 -2.96 -20.96 -9.81
CA ALA A 315 -2.39 -19.85 -9.06
C ALA A 315 -1.18 -19.22 -9.79
N VAL A 316 -0.31 -20.03 -10.40
CA VAL A 316 0.82 -19.52 -11.21
C VAL A 316 0.34 -18.69 -12.39
N VAL A 317 -0.73 -19.11 -13.10
CA VAL A 317 -1.32 -18.35 -14.21
C VAL A 317 -1.87 -17.01 -13.72
N VAL A 318 -2.63 -17.00 -12.62
CA VAL A 318 -3.19 -15.76 -12.04
C VAL A 318 -2.07 -14.79 -11.65
N VAL A 319 -1.03 -15.27 -10.95
CA VAL A 319 0.15 -14.45 -10.61
C VAL A 319 0.85 -13.94 -11.86
N GLY A 320 1.00 -14.75 -12.89
CA GLY A 320 1.60 -14.35 -14.16
C GLY A 320 0.83 -13.21 -14.84
N ILE A 321 -0.50 -13.30 -14.87
CA ILE A 321 -1.38 -12.25 -15.41
C ILE A 321 -1.26 -10.96 -14.57
N PHE A 322 -1.24 -11.10 -13.25
CA PHE A 322 -1.08 -9.95 -12.36
C PHE A 322 0.28 -9.25 -12.58
N VAL A 323 1.38 -9.99 -12.61
CA VAL A 323 2.72 -9.44 -12.87
C VAL A 323 2.78 -8.77 -14.25
N ALA A 324 2.20 -9.38 -15.28
CA ALA A 324 2.10 -8.77 -16.61
C ALA A 324 1.32 -7.44 -16.56
N SER A 325 0.22 -7.40 -15.80
CA SER A 325 -0.57 -6.18 -15.60
C SER A 325 0.21 -5.06 -14.92
N LEU A 326 1.02 -5.39 -13.90
CA LEU A 326 1.91 -4.43 -13.24
C LEU A 326 2.92 -3.83 -14.23
N VAL A 327 3.55 -4.67 -15.06
CA VAL A 327 4.53 -4.20 -16.07
C VAL A 327 3.85 -3.30 -17.11
N ILE A 328 2.74 -3.73 -17.68
CA ILE A 328 1.99 -2.97 -18.70
C ILE A 328 1.46 -1.67 -18.11
N GLY A 329 0.87 -1.72 -16.92
CA GLY A 329 0.35 -0.55 -16.21
C GLY A 329 1.44 0.46 -15.90
N LEU A 330 2.59 0.02 -15.36
CA LEU A 330 3.73 0.88 -15.06
C LEU A 330 4.26 1.58 -16.30
N LEU A 331 4.51 0.82 -17.37
CA LEU A 331 5.02 1.38 -18.62
C LEU A 331 4.02 2.36 -19.26
N SER A 332 2.73 2.11 -19.13
CA SER A 332 1.66 2.96 -19.66
C SER A 332 1.55 4.25 -18.84
N VAL A 333 1.40 4.16 -17.52
CA VAL A 333 1.23 5.34 -16.66
C VAL A 333 2.45 6.24 -16.67
N VAL A 334 3.67 5.66 -16.70
CA VAL A 334 4.91 6.46 -16.74
C VAL A 334 5.02 7.24 -18.07
N ARG A 335 4.61 6.65 -19.20
CA ARG A 335 4.55 7.38 -20.49
C ARG A 335 3.53 8.52 -20.44
N ILE A 336 2.35 8.26 -19.87
CA ILE A 336 1.31 9.28 -19.67
C ILE A 336 1.84 10.41 -18.78
N LEU A 337 2.43 10.08 -17.64
CA LEU A 337 3.02 11.08 -16.72
C LEU A 337 4.13 11.88 -17.38
N LYS A 338 5.03 11.23 -18.11
CA LYS A 338 6.08 11.92 -18.86
C LYS A 338 5.47 12.94 -19.85
N HIS A 339 4.44 12.55 -20.58
CA HIS A 339 3.73 13.46 -21.50
C HIS A 339 3.05 14.61 -20.75
N LEU A 340 2.37 14.31 -19.63
CA LEU A 340 1.71 15.33 -18.82
C LEU A 340 2.70 16.32 -18.20
N PHE A 341 3.83 15.86 -17.67
CA PHE A 341 4.87 16.73 -17.12
C PHE A 341 5.54 17.61 -18.18
N THR A 342 5.68 17.12 -19.42
CA THR A 342 6.26 17.93 -20.50
C THR A 342 5.27 18.94 -21.07
N ARG A 343 3.98 18.62 -21.13
CA ARG A 343 2.96 19.47 -21.79
C ARG A 343 2.18 20.36 -20.82
N TRP A 344 1.89 19.87 -19.60
CA TRP A 344 1.05 20.55 -18.60
C TRP A 344 1.63 20.42 -17.18
N ARG A 345 2.91 20.78 -17.03
CA ARG A 345 3.66 20.60 -15.77
C ARG A 345 2.89 21.12 -14.55
N ASP A 346 2.46 22.38 -14.56
CA ASP A 346 1.74 22.98 -13.43
C ASP A 346 0.38 22.33 -13.16
N GLY A 347 -0.34 21.93 -14.22
CA GLY A 347 -1.62 21.21 -14.06
C GLY A 347 -1.40 19.84 -13.41
N THR A 348 -0.38 19.13 -13.85
CA THR A 348 0.00 17.82 -13.29
C THR A 348 0.39 17.94 -11.81
N LEU A 349 1.24 18.94 -11.48
CA LEU A 349 1.63 19.21 -10.08
C LEU A 349 0.42 19.58 -9.21
N ALA A 350 -0.53 20.38 -9.73
CA ALA A 350 -1.76 20.71 -9.01
C ALA A 350 -2.62 19.47 -8.72
N VAL A 351 -2.76 18.57 -9.70
CA VAL A 351 -3.46 17.29 -9.50
C VAL A 351 -2.74 16.43 -8.45
N LEU A 352 -1.41 16.32 -8.51
CA LEU A 352 -0.64 15.56 -7.52
C LEU A 352 -0.82 16.13 -6.09
N VAL A 353 -0.78 17.45 -5.93
CA VAL A 353 -1.10 18.11 -4.65
C VAL A 353 -2.50 17.71 -4.17
N GLY A 354 -3.48 17.74 -5.07
CA GLY A 354 -4.85 17.32 -4.75
C GLY A 354 -4.96 15.86 -4.34
N LEU A 355 -4.34 14.95 -5.08
CA LEU A 355 -4.31 13.51 -4.75
C LEU A 355 -3.73 13.27 -3.34
N MET A 356 -2.61 13.94 -3.02
CA MET A 356 -1.98 13.83 -1.70
C MET A 356 -2.88 14.39 -0.58
N LEU A 357 -3.52 15.53 -0.79
CA LEU A 357 -4.45 16.11 0.18
C LEU A 357 -5.69 15.22 0.39
N GLY A 358 -6.24 14.66 -0.69
CA GLY A 358 -7.38 13.75 -0.61
C GLY A 358 -7.08 12.45 0.14
N SER A 359 -5.85 11.92 0.02
CA SER A 359 -5.43 10.70 0.70
C SER A 359 -5.30 10.85 2.22
N LEU A 360 -5.17 12.09 2.75
CA LEU A 360 -5.09 12.35 4.19
C LEU A 360 -6.31 11.83 4.96
N ARG A 361 -7.47 11.73 4.30
CA ARG A 361 -8.68 11.17 4.89
C ARG A 361 -8.45 9.75 5.45
N LYS A 362 -7.74 8.88 4.71
CA LYS A 362 -7.48 7.50 5.14
C LYS A 362 -6.47 7.39 6.29
N LEU A 363 -5.65 8.43 6.46
CA LEU A 363 -4.62 8.48 7.48
C LEU A 363 -5.10 9.17 8.77
N TRP A 364 -6.41 9.50 8.86
CA TRP A 364 -6.95 10.11 10.07
C TRP A 364 -6.85 9.14 11.26
N PRO A 365 -6.23 9.52 12.39
CA PRO A 365 -5.87 8.59 13.46
C PRO A 365 -7.03 8.18 14.37
N PHE A 366 -8.15 8.91 14.33
CA PHE A 366 -9.31 8.66 15.18
C PHE A 366 -10.46 8.14 14.33
N THR A 367 -10.65 6.84 14.36
CA THR A 367 -11.72 6.16 13.63
C THR A 367 -12.51 5.28 14.59
N ASP A 368 -13.79 5.16 14.34
CA ASP A 368 -14.70 4.26 15.04
C ASP A 368 -15.51 3.46 14.02
N TYR A 369 -16.22 2.45 14.47
CA TYR A 369 -17.06 1.64 13.59
C TYR A 369 -18.53 1.90 13.90
N SER A 370 -19.30 2.25 12.85
CA SER A 370 -20.75 2.35 12.97
C SER A 370 -21.35 0.98 13.30
N ALA A 371 -22.63 0.97 13.77
CA ALA A 371 -23.38 -0.26 14.00
C ALA A 371 -23.49 -1.17 12.73
N GLU A 372 -23.23 -0.60 11.56
CA GLU A 372 -23.22 -1.29 10.27
C GLU A 372 -21.81 -1.80 9.87
N GLY A 373 -20.81 -1.68 10.77
CA GLY A 373 -19.42 -2.10 10.51
C GLY A 373 -18.63 -1.16 9.57
N ARG A 374 -19.12 0.06 9.32
CA ARG A 374 -18.40 1.04 8.49
C ARG A 374 -17.45 1.87 9.35
N GLU A 375 -16.23 2.04 8.87
CA GLU A 375 -15.25 2.95 9.46
C GLU A 375 -15.77 4.40 9.37
N VAL A 376 -15.92 5.06 10.51
CA VAL A 376 -16.38 6.46 10.63
C VAL A 376 -15.27 7.27 11.28
N LEU A 377 -14.98 8.44 10.69
CA LEU A 377 -14.01 9.37 11.26
C LEU A 377 -14.61 10.03 12.50
N THR A 378 -13.90 9.97 13.61
CA THR A 378 -14.29 10.61 14.87
C THR A 378 -13.33 11.72 15.25
N TRP A 379 -13.78 12.63 16.12
CA TRP A 379 -12.91 13.63 16.72
C TRP A 379 -12.43 13.13 18.09
N PRO A 380 -11.16 13.41 18.45
CA PRO A 380 -10.65 13.02 19.75
C PRO A 380 -11.46 13.69 20.87
N SER A 381 -11.77 12.94 21.91
CA SER A 381 -12.36 13.51 23.13
C SER A 381 -11.29 14.26 23.94
N TRP A 382 -11.63 15.43 24.45
CA TRP A 382 -10.75 16.18 25.32
C TRP A 382 -10.52 15.37 26.62
N GLY A 383 -9.28 14.93 26.85
CA GLY A 383 -8.91 14.09 28.01
C GLY A 383 -8.52 12.66 27.64
N ASP A 384 -8.65 12.24 26.40
CA ASP A 384 -8.14 10.96 25.93
C ASP A 384 -6.59 10.93 26.06
N PRO A 385 -6.01 10.02 26.85
CA PRO A 385 -4.56 9.93 27.05
C PRO A 385 -3.79 9.64 25.76
N THR A 386 -4.46 9.14 24.73
CA THR A 386 -3.82 8.84 23.44
C THR A 386 -3.55 10.08 22.60
N VAL A 387 -4.27 11.18 22.83
CA VAL A 387 -4.15 12.43 22.04
C VAL A 387 -2.73 12.99 22.08
N ALA A 388 -2.09 12.99 23.24
CA ALA A 388 -0.73 13.50 23.38
C ALA A 388 0.29 12.66 22.57
N SER A 389 0.20 11.34 22.62
CA SER A 389 1.06 10.44 21.87
C SER A 389 0.83 10.51 20.36
N VAL A 390 -0.43 10.68 19.94
CA VAL A 390 -0.83 10.90 18.56
C VAL A 390 -0.29 12.23 18.03
N ALA A 391 -0.36 13.31 18.81
CA ALA A 391 0.19 14.62 18.45
C ALA A 391 1.73 14.57 18.31
N ILE A 392 2.41 13.87 19.20
CA ILE A 392 3.87 13.67 19.12
C ILE A 392 4.22 12.88 17.85
N ALA A 393 3.50 11.81 17.56
CA ALA A 393 3.72 11.01 16.37
C ALA A 393 3.49 11.82 15.08
N PHE A 394 2.43 12.63 15.03
CA PHE A 394 2.16 13.55 13.92
C PHE A 394 3.31 14.55 13.72
N ALA A 395 3.77 15.18 14.79
CA ALA A 395 4.90 16.12 14.74
C ALA A 395 6.20 15.43 14.27
N ALA A 396 6.45 14.20 14.74
CA ALA A 396 7.59 13.40 14.29
C ALA A 396 7.53 13.13 12.78
N GLY A 397 6.35 12.80 12.24
CA GLY A 397 6.13 12.64 10.79
C GLY A 397 6.43 13.91 9.99
N LEU A 398 5.94 15.06 10.45
CA LEU A 398 6.25 16.37 9.84
C LEU A 398 7.77 16.66 9.83
N ILE A 399 8.42 16.47 10.98
CA ILE A 399 9.85 16.72 11.15
C ILE A 399 10.68 15.79 10.26
N ALA A 400 10.31 14.51 10.16
CA ALA A 400 11.00 13.55 9.33
C ALA A 400 11.10 14.01 7.86
N VAL A 401 10.01 14.52 7.27
CA VAL A 401 10.02 15.04 5.90
C VAL A 401 10.85 16.31 5.79
N LEU A 402 10.76 17.24 6.73
CA LEU A 402 11.55 18.48 6.71
C LEU A 402 13.05 18.18 6.75
N VAL A 403 13.45 17.20 7.56
CA VAL A 403 14.85 16.74 7.62
C VAL A 403 15.27 16.10 6.30
N LEU A 404 14.45 15.20 5.75
CA LEU A 404 14.74 14.53 4.48
C LEU A 404 14.82 15.50 3.31
N ASP A 405 13.90 16.47 3.21
CA ASP A 405 13.91 17.53 2.21
C ASP A 405 15.17 18.42 2.37
N GLY A 406 15.54 18.74 3.61
CA GLY A 406 16.76 19.49 3.91
C GLY A 406 18.03 18.76 3.48
N VAL A 407 18.12 17.47 3.77
CA VAL A 407 19.23 16.59 3.36
C VAL A 407 19.25 16.45 1.83
N GLY A 408 18.09 16.19 1.22
CA GLY A 408 17.97 16.06 -0.24
C GLY A 408 18.47 17.31 -0.98
N ARG A 409 18.11 18.50 -0.51
CA ARG A 409 18.58 19.77 -1.07
C ARG A 409 20.08 20.00 -0.90
N ARG A 410 20.66 19.62 0.23
CA ARG A 410 22.11 19.69 0.45
C ARG A 410 22.86 18.76 -0.49
N LEU A 411 22.40 17.52 -0.64
CA LEU A 411 23.01 16.53 -1.54
C LEU A 411 22.92 16.94 -3.02
N ASN A 412 21.81 17.60 -3.43
CA ASN A 412 21.68 18.10 -4.79
C ASN A 412 22.57 19.33 -5.08
N ARG A 413 22.85 20.19 -4.08
CA ARG A 413 23.78 21.31 -4.23
C ARG A 413 25.24 20.87 -4.30
N SER A 414 25.57 19.68 -3.76
CA SER A 414 26.92 19.12 -3.74
C SER A 414 27.23 18.26 -4.98
N ALA A 415 26.26 18.01 -5.87
CA ALA A 415 26.49 17.30 -7.12
C ALA A 415 26.95 18.31 -8.18
N PRO A 416 28.19 18.23 -8.70
CA PRO A 416 28.63 19.08 -9.81
C PRO A 416 27.77 18.78 -11.04
N HIS A 417 27.32 19.84 -11.72
CA HIS A 417 26.57 19.81 -12.98
C HIS A 417 27.29 19.08 -14.11
#